data_aa0eb5b4fb41672e41b9fb7374df3e45
#
_entry.id   aa0eb5b4fb41672e41b9fb7374df3e45
#
_cell.length_a   1.000
_cell.length_b   1.000
_cell.length_c   1.000
_cell.angle_alpha   90.00
_cell.angle_beta   90.00
_cell.angle_gamma   90.00
#
_symmetry.space_group_name_H-M   'P 1'
#
loop_
_entity.id
_entity.type
_entity.pdbx_description
1 polymer ?
#
loop_
_entity_poly.entity_id
_entity_poly.type
_entity_poly.pdbx_seq_one_letter_code
_entity_poly.pdbx_strand_id
1 'polypeptide(L)'
;MARSRRPRGQRAGSLTGSTRLVRHGVGAAVLGILVTVSTTSGAAFAGSIPPAKGMPSFYSVPSPLPKGPSGTLVKWQQVHDQGVDGTTYRVMYLSESETGKPVAVTGIIMVPRSAPPPGGYPVVSWGHGTNGMADQCAPSLQSATAVPLVNDLLQQGWEVTASDYQGEGTPGLLPYLVGNLAAQNTIDIVRAAGHLAGAHASANYVVWGHSEGGQTAMFALHIGPTYAPDLHLKGVVAGAPPSQFAYIYAFLRTSPYRYYLFMAAKGFNVGYGNNAAPLQEVLTPLAMSKLPILSMGCADYVASIVDRYSLAQAVKSNPFDVPKWRALITANDPENFSAASPVPLLIIQGGADEQIPVVSTQLLAQHLCSLHQTAQRWIYPGQSHAGVIAPSMADMVHWIRDRFANQPAPDPYTPTGMPGVETSSC
;
A
#
# COMPACT_ATOMS: atom_id res chain seq x y z
N MET A 1 23.62 -51.12 28.46
CA MET A 1 23.55 -52.57 28.26
C MET A 1 22.63 -52.88 27.11
N ALA A 2 23.19 -53.68 26.19
CA ALA A 2 22.60 -54.43 25.07
C ALA A 2 21.94 -53.62 23.94
N ARG A 3 22.60 -53.40 22.78
CA ARG A 3 22.97 -54.28 21.62
C ARG A 3 21.76 -55.03 21.08
N SER A 4 21.39 -54.95 19.87
CA SER A 4 21.84 -55.14 18.50
C SER A 4 20.68 -55.82 17.74
N ARG A 5 20.43 -55.62 16.49
CA ARG A 5 21.02 -56.26 15.30
C ARG A 5 20.26 -55.85 14.04
N ARG A 6 21.02 -55.55 13.00
CA ARG A 6 20.57 -55.68 11.60
C ARG A 6 20.65 -57.13 11.17
N PRO A 7 19.98 -57.55 10.11
CA PRO A 7 20.73 -58.22 9.06
C PRO A 7 20.52 -57.66 7.64
N ARG A 8 21.55 -57.99 6.89
CA ARG A 8 21.79 -57.79 5.47
C ARG A 8 21.12 -58.84 4.59
N GLY A 9 20.86 -58.48 3.31
CA GLY A 9 21.46 -59.25 2.17
C GLY A 9 20.44 -59.95 1.29
N GLN A 10 20.32 -59.78 0.05
CA GLN A 10 21.04 -60.36 -1.11
C GLN A 10 20.20 -60.16 -2.39
N ARG A 11 20.80 -59.57 -3.40
CA ARG A 11 21.29 -60.07 -4.72
C ARG A 11 20.24 -60.52 -5.74
N ALA A 12 20.16 -59.75 -6.80
CA ALA A 12 20.55 -59.96 -8.20
C ALA A 12 19.87 -61.13 -8.95
N GLY A 13 19.32 -60.83 -10.09
CA GLY A 13 18.92 -61.74 -11.14
C GLY A 13 18.68 -61.02 -12.44
N SER A 14 19.68 -61.00 -13.32
CA SER A 14 19.57 -60.60 -14.72
C SER A 14 18.90 -61.71 -15.54
N LEU A 15 18.02 -61.36 -16.46
CA LEU A 15 17.76 -62.19 -17.65
C LEU A 15 17.44 -61.27 -18.84
N THR A 16 18.30 -61.43 -19.82
CA THR A 16 18.23 -60.92 -21.20
C THR A 16 17.11 -61.63 -21.97
N GLY A 17 16.36 -60.87 -22.75
CA GLY A 17 15.40 -61.42 -23.70
C GLY A 17 15.13 -60.41 -24.82
N SER A 18 15.83 -60.65 -25.93
CA SER A 18 15.71 -59.94 -27.19
C SER A 18 14.52 -60.48 -27.97
N THR A 19 13.57 -59.60 -28.43
CA THR A 19 12.71 -59.93 -29.59
C THR A 19 12.23 -58.68 -30.32
N ARG A 20 12.68 -58.61 -31.51
CA ARG A 20 12.21 -58.03 -32.80
C ARG A 20 11.09 -57.00 -32.84
N LEU A 21 11.45 -55.94 -33.61
CA LEU A 21 10.60 -54.92 -34.25
C LEU A 21 9.41 -55.51 -34.99
N VAL A 22 8.24 -54.86 -34.80
CA VAL A 22 7.23 -54.71 -35.83
C VAL A 22 6.88 -53.20 -35.88
N ARG A 23 7.20 -52.59 -37.01
CA ARG A 23 6.79 -51.22 -37.39
C ARG A 23 5.32 -51.27 -37.79
N HIS A 24 4.47 -50.59 -37.04
CA HIS A 24 3.18 -50.09 -37.55
C HIS A 24 3.17 -48.60 -37.37
N GLY A 25 3.21 -47.89 -38.49
CA GLY A 25 3.03 -46.44 -38.54
C GLY A 25 1.58 -46.10 -38.28
N VAL A 26 1.37 -45.32 -37.20
CA VAL A 26 0.14 -44.58 -36.99
C VAL A 26 0.51 -43.12 -36.95
N GLY A 27 0.11 -42.38 -37.94
CA GLY A 27 0.29 -40.93 -37.99
C GLY A 27 -0.54 -40.29 -36.90
N ALA A 28 0.11 -39.74 -35.92
CA ALA A 28 -0.50 -38.84 -34.94
C ALA A 28 -0.55 -37.42 -35.54
N ALA A 29 -1.73 -37.00 -35.98
CA ALA A 29 -2.00 -35.60 -36.27
C ALA A 29 -1.90 -34.81 -34.96
N VAL A 30 -0.83 -34.06 -34.77
CA VAL A 30 -0.68 -33.07 -33.70
C VAL A 30 -1.61 -31.92 -34.06
N LEU A 31 -2.80 -31.90 -33.46
CA LEU A 31 -3.68 -30.73 -33.46
C LEU A 31 -3.04 -29.68 -32.55
N GLY A 32 -2.28 -28.80 -33.13
CA GLY A 32 -1.75 -27.63 -32.43
C GLY A 32 -2.92 -26.72 -32.05
N ILE A 33 -3.31 -26.73 -30.79
CA ILE A 33 -4.20 -25.71 -30.26
C ILE A 33 -3.36 -24.44 -30.16
N LEU A 34 -3.51 -23.56 -31.16
CA LEU A 34 -3.07 -22.18 -31.04
C LEU A 34 -3.97 -21.51 -30.00
N VAL A 35 -3.46 -21.39 -28.77
CA VAL A 35 -4.05 -20.47 -27.80
C VAL A 35 -3.70 -19.07 -28.28
N THR A 36 -4.61 -18.47 -29.04
CA THR A 36 -4.57 -17.04 -29.34
C THR A 36 -4.85 -16.30 -28.04
N VAL A 37 -3.80 -15.81 -27.39
CA VAL A 37 -3.92 -14.80 -26.35
C VAL A 37 -4.43 -13.55 -27.04
N SER A 38 -5.73 -13.32 -26.97
CA SER A 38 -6.35 -12.07 -27.42
C SER A 38 -5.93 -10.97 -26.47
N THR A 39 -4.79 -10.31 -26.76
CA THR A 39 -4.48 -9.02 -26.17
C THR A 39 -5.45 -8.01 -26.77
N THR A 40 -6.52 -7.70 -26.05
CA THR A 40 -7.33 -6.52 -26.38
C THR A 40 -6.46 -5.30 -26.15
N SER A 41 -5.84 -4.81 -27.23
CA SER A 41 -5.03 -3.60 -27.23
C SER A 41 -5.95 -2.41 -27.06
N GLY A 42 -5.94 -1.82 -25.86
CA GLY A 42 -6.40 -0.45 -25.66
C GLY A 42 -5.61 0.51 -26.54
N ALA A 43 -6.15 1.69 -26.80
CA ALA A 43 -5.70 2.71 -27.74
C ALA A 43 -4.18 2.77 -27.92
N ALA A 44 -3.73 2.77 -29.20
CA ALA A 44 -2.32 2.96 -29.53
C ALA A 44 -1.89 4.38 -29.17
N PHE A 45 -1.02 4.50 -28.18
CA PHE A 45 -0.39 5.77 -27.81
C PHE A 45 0.76 6.09 -28.77
N ALA A 46 0.89 7.36 -29.16
CA ALA A 46 1.90 7.80 -30.14
C ALA A 46 3.36 7.69 -29.62
N GLY A 47 3.54 7.49 -28.32
CA GLY A 47 4.83 7.30 -27.67
C GLY A 47 4.69 6.82 -26.23
N SER A 48 5.80 6.49 -25.60
CA SER A 48 5.82 6.13 -24.18
C SER A 48 7.12 6.57 -23.51
N ILE A 49 7.04 6.90 -22.23
CA ILE A 49 8.21 7.04 -21.36
C ILE A 49 8.56 5.62 -20.92
N PRO A 50 9.77 5.10 -21.23
CA PRO A 50 10.13 3.75 -20.84
C PRO A 50 10.17 3.60 -19.31
N PRO A 51 9.97 2.40 -18.77
CA PRO A 51 10.09 2.16 -17.34
C PRO A 51 11.57 2.25 -16.93
N ALA A 52 11.81 2.38 -15.62
CA ALA A 52 13.15 2.28 -15.07
C ALA A 52 13.83 0.95 -15.48
N LYS A 53 15.16 0.93 -15.51
CA LYS A 53 15.92 -0.25 -15.92
C LYS A 53 15.57 -1.47 -15.08
N GLY A 54 15.21 -2.55 -15.75
CA GLY A 54 14.82 -3.82 -15.09
C GLY A 54 13.33 -3.94 -14.80
N MET A 55 12.54 -2.89 -14.97
CA MET A 55 11.09 -2.93 -14.80
C MET A 55 10.40 -3.59 -15.99
N PRO A 56 9.29 -4.33 -15.79
CA PRO A 56 8.48 -4.87 -16.88
C PRO A 56 7.93 -3.76 -17.79
N SER A 57 7.72 -4.08 -19.08
CA SER A 57 7.21 -3.13 -20.08
C SER A 57 5.82 -2.56 -19.74
N PHE A 58 5.06 -3.24 -18.86
CA PHE A 58 3.79 -2.72 -18.34
C PHE A 58 3.96 -1.33 -17.69
N TYR A 59 5.08 -1.05 -17.05
CA TYR A 59 5.34 0.21 -16.35
C TYR A 59 5.79 1.35 -17.29
N SER A 60 5.84 1.13 -18.61
CA SER A 60 6.01 2.23 -19.57
C SER A 60 4.80 3.16 -19.52
N VAL A 61 5.04 4.46 -19.32
CA VAL A 61 3.98 5.46 -19.22
C VAL A 61 3.71 6.04 -20.63
N PRO A 62 2.44 6.06 -21.11
CA PRO A 62 2.11 6.70 -22.38
C PRO A 62 2.49 8.18 -22.40
N SER A 63 3.01 8.66 -23.53
CA SER A 63 3.34 10.06 -23.73
C SER A 63 2.81 10.53 -25.10
N PRO A 64 1.86 11.47 -25.16
CA PRO A 64 1.22 12.10 -24.02
C PRO A 64 0.32 11.14 -23.22
N LEU A 65 0.02 11.47 -21.97
CA LEU A 65 -1.01 10.77 -21.18
C LEU A 65 -2.38 10.89 -21.86
N PRO A 66 -3.26 9.89 -21.73
CA PRO A 66 -4.64 10.01 -22.20
C PRO A 66 -5.35 11.14 -21.46
N LYS A 67 -6.34 11.75 -22.11
CA LYS A 67 -7.21 12.74 -21.45
C LYS A 67 -8.28 12.00 -20.65
N GLY A 68 -8.58 12.51 -19.47
CA GLY A 68 -9.63 11.98 -18.61
C GLY A 68 -9.54 12.53 -17.19
N PRO A 69 -10.58 12.35 -16.38
CA PRO A 69 -10.53 12.66 -14.95
C PRO A 69 -9.64 11.66 -14.20
N SER A 70 -9.32 11.99 -12.95
CA SER A 70 -8.66 11.08 -12.00
C SER A 70 -9.44 9.77 -11.89
N GLY A 71 -8.74 8.64 -11.83
CA GLY A 71 -9.31 7.30 -11.91
C GLY A 71 -9.54 6.77 -13.33
N THR A 72 -9.28 7.56 -14.39
CA THR A 72 -9.34 7.03 -15.76
C THR A 72 -8.32 5.90 -15.93
N LEU A 73 -8.82 4.72 -16.32
CA LEU A 73 -7.97 3.56 -16.57
C LEU A 73 -7.15 3.77 -17.84
N VAL A 74 -5.83 3.77 -17.71
CA VAL A 74 -4.89 3.97 -18.84
C VAL A 74 -4.61 2.65 -19.55
N LYS A 75 -4.32 1.61 -18.76
CA LYS A 75 -4.11 0.24 -19.23
C LYS A 75 -4.21 -0.75 -18.07
N TRP A 76 -4.42 -2.00 -18.40
CA TRP A 76 -4.46 -3.09 -17.44
C TRP A 76 -3.93 -4.39 -18.01
N GLN A 77 -3.56 -5.30 -17.13
CA GLN A 77 -3.11 -6.63 -17.46
C GLN A 77 -3.59 -7.59 -16.37
N GLN A 78 -4.30 -8.64 -16.75
CA GLN A 78 -4.57 -9.74 -15.82
C GLN A 78 -3.25 -10.47 -15.55
N VAL A 79 -2.95 -10.70 -14.30
CA VAL A 79 -1.74 -11.43 -13.85
C VAL A 79 -2.15 -12.68 -13.09
N HIS A 80 -1.39 -13.76 -13.30
CA HIS A 80 -1.60 -14.96 -12.51
C HIS A 80 -0.81 -14.83 -11.20
N ASP A 81 -1.52 -14.71 -10.10
CA ASP A 81 -0.93 -14.58 -8.78
C ASP A 81 -1.29 -15.80 -7.93
N GLN A 82 -0.29 -16.68 -7.72
CA GLN A 82 -0.47 -17.87 -6.90
C GLN A 82 -0.64 -17.48 -5.42
N GLY A 83 -1.68 -18.01 -4.79
CA GLY A 83 -1.97 -17.73 -3.39
C GLY A 83 -2.98 -16.60 -3.16
N VAL A 84 -3.50 -15.98 -4.22
CA VAL A 84 -4.64 -15.06 -4.14
C VAL A 84 -5.94 -15.79 -4.45
N ASP A 85 -6.91 -15.69 -3.56
CA ASP A 85 -8.25 -16.28 -3.73
C ASP A 85 -9.15 -15.45 -4.63
N GLY A 86 -8.63 -15.03 -5.78
CA GLY A 86 -9.30 -14.12 -6.69
C GLY A 86 -8.63 -14.01 -8.04
N THR A 87 -9.10 -13.05 -8.83
CA THR A 87 -8.47 -12.63 -10.09
C THR A 87 -7.70 -11.34 -9.85
N THR A 88 -6.43 -11.32 -10.18
CA THR A 88 -5.55 -10.16 -10.00
C THR A 88 -5.33 -9.42 -11.31
N TYR A 89 -5.50 -8.12 -11.28
CA TYR A 89 -5.20 -7.20 -12.39
C TYR A 89 -4.16 -6.19 -11.95
N ARG A 90 -3.10 -6.05 -12.74
CA ARG A 90 -2.21 -4.90 -12.66
C ARG A 90 -2.82 -3.78 -13.49
N VAL A 91 -2.87 -2.57 -12.93
CA VAL A 91 -3.50 -1.41 -13.57
C VAL A 91 -2.56 -0.22 -13.62
N MET A 92 -2.76 0.65 -14.62
CA MET A 92 -2.23 2.02 -14.65
C MET A 92 -3.42 2.95 -14.84
N TYR A 93 -3.50 3.98 -14.05
CA TYR A 93 -4.63 4.92 -14.04
C TYR A 93 -4.13 6.36 -13.88
N LEU A 94 -5.00 7.32 -14.19
CA LEU A 94 -4.71 8.73 -13.97
C LEU A 94 -5.02 9.14 -12.53
N SER A 95 -4.15 9.96 -11.97
CA SER A 95 -4.34 10.71 -10.74
C SER A 95 -3.79 12.12 -10.93
N GLU A 96 -3.63 12.88 -9.84
CA GLU A 96 -3.18 14.26 -9.89
C GLU A 96 -1.91 14.48 -9.06
N SER A 97 -1.02 15.34 -9.56
CA SER A 97 0.11 15.86 -8.80
C SER A 97 -0.35 16.99 -7.86
N GLU A 98 0.54 17.45 -6.97
CA GLU A 98 0.30 18.59 -6.06
C GLU A 98 -0.12 19.87 -6.78
N THR A 99 0.18 20.00 -8.06
CA THR A 99 -0.21 21.14 -8.90
C THR A 99 -1.45 20.89 -9.74
N GLY A 100 -2.20 19.79 -9.49
CA GLY A 100 -3.40 19.41 -10.25
C GLY A 100 -3.11 18.93 -11.67
N LYS A 101 -1.86 18.58 -12.00
CA LYS A 101 -1.52 18.02 -13.32
C LYS A 101 -1.75 16.52 -13.33
N PRO A 102 -2.28 15.97 -14.45
CA PRO A 102 -2.44 14.52 -14.59
C PRO A 102 -1.10 13.79 -14.46
N VAL A 103 -1.08 12.72 -13.69
CA VAL A 103 0.03 11.78 -13.54
C VAL A 103 -0.46 10.36 -13.72
N ALA A 104 0.43 9.47 -14.18
CA ALA A 104 0.15 8.05 -14.20
C ALA A 104 0.54 7.44 -12.86
N VAL A 105 -0.33 6.58 -12.34
CA VAL A 105 -0.09 5.80 -11.13
C VAL A 105 -0.37 4.33 -11.44
N THR A 106 0.39 3.41 -10.87
CA THR A 106 0.16 1.98 -11.00
C THR A 106 -0.41 1.38 -9.72
N GLY A 107 -0.89 0.14 -9.81
CA GLY A 107 -1.40 -0.60 -8.68
C GLY A 107 -1.99 -1.94 -9.11
N ILE A 108 -2.63 -2.61 -8.17
CA ILE A 108 -3.31 -3.90 -8.38
C ILE A 108 -4.76 -3.84 -7.90
N ILE A 109 -5.61 -4.60 -8.61
CA ILE A 109 -7.00 -4.82 -8.28
C ILE A 109 -7.21 -6.32 -8.18
N MET A 110 -7.74 -6.77 -7.05
CA MET A 110 -8.00 -8.18 -6.77
C MET A 110 -9.50 -8.39 -6.60
N VAL A 111 -10.06 -9.21 -7.47
CA VAL A 111 -11.51 -9.44 -7.60
C VAL A 111 -11.85 -10.80 -6.99
N PRO A 112 -12.86 -10.90 -6.10
CA PRO A 112 -13.28 -12.17 -5.51
C PRO A 112 -13.66 -13.22 -6.54
N ARG A 113 -13.58 -14.50 -6.17
CA ARG A 113 -14.09 -15.62 -7.00
C ARG A 113 -15.60 -15.75 -6.96
N SER A 114 -16.25 -15.27 -5.91
CA SER A 114 -17.70 -15.26 -5.78
C SER A 114 -18.32 -14.34 -6.83
N ALA A 115 -19.57 -14.56 -7.21
CA ALA A 115 -20.27 -13.61 -8.08
C ALA A 115 -20.52 -12.27 -7.37
N PRO A 116 -20.46 -11.14 -8.10
CA PRO A 116 -20.73 -9.84 -7.49
C PRO A 116 -22.17 -9.75 -6.98
N PRO A 117 -22.40 -9.12 -5.82
CA PRO A 117 -23.74 -8.83 -5.37
C PRO A 117 -24.41 -7.77 -6.28
N PRO A 118 -25.74 -7.61 -6.19
CA PRO A 118 -26.41 -6.51 -6.86
C PRO A 118 -25.78 -5.15 -6.48
N GLY A 119 -25.35 -4.39 -7.49
CA GLY A 119 -24.65 -3.11 -7.30
C GLY A 119 -23.12 -3.19 -7.27
N GLY A 120 -22.54 -4.39 -7.43
CA GLY A 120 -21.10 -4.59 -7.50
C GLY A 120 -20.46 -4.92 -6.14
N TYR A 121 -19.18 -5.29 -6.16
CA TYR A 121 -18.44 -5.60 -4.94
C TYR A 121 -18.18 -4.33 -4.12
N PRO A 122 -18.40 -4.33 -2.79
CA PRO A 122 -17.80 -3.33 -1.92
C PRO A 122 -16.28 -3.38 -2.04
N VAL A 123 -15.61 -2.23 -1.97
CA VAL A 123 -14.17 -2.13 -2.23
C VAL A 123 -13.41 -1.82 -0.95
N VAL A 124 -12.36 -2.57 -0.65
CA VAL A 124 -11.37 -2.20 0.36
C VAL A 124 -10.13 -1.68 -0.36
N SER A 125 -9.88 -0.38 -0.27
CA SER A 125 -8.72 0.25 -0.86
C SER A 125 -7.59 0.29 0.16
N TRP A 126 -6.49 -0.42 -0.15
CA TRP A 126 -5.34 -0.52 0.74
C TRP A 126 -4.27 0.51 0.40
N GLY A 127 -3.90 1.28 1.41
CA GLY A 127 -2.72 2.14 1.41
C GLY A 127 -1.54 1.39 2.02
N HIS A 128 -0.47 1.18 1.24
CA HIS A 128 0.70 0.46 1.71
C HIS A 128 1.56 1.26 2.70
N GLY A 129 2.29 0.55 3.55
CA GLY A 129 3.33 1.13 4.40
C GLY A 129 4.62 1.39 3.61
N THR A 130 5.63 1.90 4.28
CA THR A 130 6.88 2.32 3.66
C THR A 130 7.64 1.17 3.01
N ASN A 131 7.70 1.18 1.68
CA ASN A 131 8.47 0.22 0.87
C ASN A 131 9.77 0.82 0.33
N GLY A 132 9.78 2.12 0.08
CA GLY A 132 10.88 2.84 -0.56
C GLY A 132 10.38 4.13 -1.20
N MET A 133 11.07 4.59 -2.23
CA MET A 133 10.64 5.77 -3.01
C MET A 133 10.83 5.56 -4.52
N ALA A 134 11.40 4.45 -4.94
CA ALA A 134 11.83 4.18 -6.30
C ALA A 134 10.85 3.24 -7.03
N ASP A 135 10.86 3.28 -8.35
CA ASP A 135 9.98 2.45 -9.19
C ASP A 135 9.97 0.97 -8.82
N GLN A 136 11.14 0.39 -8.51
CA GLN A 136 11.26 -1.03 -8.16
C GLN A 136 10.66 -1.40 -6.81
N CYS A 137 10.22 -0.42 -6.02
CA CYS A 137 9.60 -0.65 -4.71
C CYS A 137 8.08 -0.81 -4.81
N ALA A 138 7.50 -0.55 -5.97
CA ALA A 138 6.07 -0.64 -6.21
C ALA A 138 5.49 -1.99 -5.77
N PRO A 139 4.49 -2.03 -4.88
CA PRO A 139 3.85 -3.27 -4.42
C PRO A 139 3.31 -4.12 -5.57
N SER A 140 2.82 -3.51 -6.64
CA SER A 140 2.27 -4.21 -7.80
C SER A 140 3.29 -5.03 -8.60
N LEU A 141 4.59 -4.88 -8.31
CA LEU A 141 5.66 -5.75 -8.84
C LEU A 141 5.74 -7.08 -8.11
N GLN A 142 5.28 -7.12 -6.87
CA GLN A 142 5.30 -8.30 -6.01
C GLN A 142 4.02 -9.13 -6.19
N SER A 143 3.93 -10.26 -5.49
CA SER A 143 2.66 -10.98 -5.35
C SER A 143 1.65 -10.13 -4.57
N ALA A 144 0.39 -10.15 -4.98
CA ALA A 144 -0.69 -9.48 -4.27
C ALA A 144 -0.93 -10.05 -2.86
N THR A 145 -0.33 -11.20 -2.53
CA THR A 145 -0.29 -11.73 -1.14
C THR A 145 0.53 -10.84 -0.20
N ALA A 146 1.33 -9.90 -0.74
CA ALA A 146 1.98 -8.85 0.06
C ALA A 146 0.98 -7.82 0.61
N VAL A 147 -0.22 -7.72 0.05
CA VAL A 147 -1.33 -6.95 0.64
C VAL A 147 -1.82 -7.70 1.89
N PRO A 148 -1.69 -7.10 3.09
CA PRO A 148 -2.11 -7.79 4.31
C PRO A 148 -3.57 -8.20 4.24
N LEU A 149 -3.87 -9.44 4.63
CA LEU A 149 -5.23 -9.96 4.76
C LEU A 149 -6.00 -10.07 3.43
N VAL A 150 -5.33 -10.03 2.28
CA VAL A 150 -6.00 -10.00 0.98
C VAL A 150 -7.03 -11.12 0.82
N ASN A 151 -6.68 -12.36 1.19
CA ASN A 151 -7.60 -13.48 1.05
C ASN A 151 -8.77 -13.40 2.05
N ASP A 152 -8.53 -12.91 3.26
CA ASP A 152 -9.59 -12.70 4.25
C ASP A 152 -10.62 -11.66 3.78
N LEU A 153 -10.14 -10.59 3.13
CA LEU A 153 -11.00 -9.55 2.54
C LEU A 153 -11.76 -10.09 1.31
N LEU A 154 -11.07 -10.81 0.40
CA LEU A 154 -11.68 -11.43 -0.78
C LEU A 154 -12.75 -12.46 -0.40
N GLN A 155 -12.54 -13.23 0.68
CA GLN A 155 -13.49 -14.21 1.20
C GLN A 155 -14.77 -13.56 1.77
N GLN A 156 -14.72 -12.27 2.15
CA GLN A 156 -15.93 -11.52 2.50
C GLN A 156 -16.75 -11.11 1.27
N GLY A 157 -16.26 -11.38 0.05
CA GLY A 157 -16.86 -10.88 -1.19
C GLY A 157 -16.55 -9.39 -1.42
N TRP A 158 -15.44 -8.89 -0.91
CA TRP A 158 -14.97 -7.51 -1.14
C TRP A 158 -13.85 -7.51 -2.16
N GLU A 159 -13.93 -6.59 -3.10
CA GLU A 159 -12.83 -6.31 -4.00
C GLU A 159 -11.74 -5.54 -3.25
N VAL A 160 -10.48 -5.86 -3.53
CA VAL A 160 -9.35 -5.18 -2.89
C VAL A 160 -8.57 -4.41 -3.96
N THR A 161 -8.33 -3.12 -3.71
CA THR A 161 -7.47 -2.29 -4.54
C THR A 161 -6.24 -1.86 -3.76
N ALA A 162 -5.09 -1.79 -4.40
CA ALA A 162 -3.82 -1.39 -3.79
C ALA A 162 -3.05 -0.50 -4.76
N SER A 163 -2.96 0.79 -4.45
CA SER A 163 -2.17 1.75 -5.21
C SER A 163 -0.68 1.59 -4.90
N ASP A 164 0.18 1.79 -5.90
CA ASP A 164 1.63 1.91 -5.70
C ASP A 164 2.03 3.33 -5.28
N TYR A 165 1.07 4.27 -5.26
CA TYR A 165 1.29 5.71 -5.18
C TYR A 165 2.08 6.28 -6.37
N GLN A 166 2.00 7.60 -6.53
CA GLN A 166 2.76 8.31 -7.57
C GLN A 166 4.27 8.17 -7.31
N GLY A 167 5.03 7.83 -8.36
CA GLY A 167 6.49 7.77 -8.30
C GLY A 167 7.05 6.42 -7.83
N GLU A 168 6.18 5.46 -7.47
CA GLU A 168 6.53 4.04 -7.43
C GLU A 168 5.93 3.35 -8.67
N GLY A 169 6.76 2.62 -9.42
CA GLY A 169 6.36 2.01 -10.69
C GLY A 169 6.15 3.00 -11.85
N THR A 170 6.26 4.29 -11.61
CA THR A 170 6.12 5.36 -12.62
C THR A 170 7.23 6.39 -12.46
N PRO A 171 7.63 7.13 -13.55
CA PRO A 171 8.78 8.01 -13.49
C PRO A 171 8.73 9.04 -12.35
N GLY A 172 9.81 9.11 -11.58
CA GLY A 172 9.97 10.03 -10.48
C GLY A 172 10.43 9.33 -9.20
N LEU A 173 10.14 9.94 -8.07
CA LEU A 173 10.24 9.34 -6.74
C LEU A 173 8.91 9.57 -6.03
N LEU A 174 8.55 8.66 -5.14
CA LEU A 174 7.40 8.81 -4.26
C LEU A 174 7.46 10.14 -3.49
N PRO A 175 6.42 10.97 -3.52
CA PRO A 175 6.26 12.10 -2.60
C PRO A 175 5.93 11.58 -1.19
N TYR A 176 6.89 10.90 -0.57
CA TYR A 176 6.75 10.20 0.70
C TYR A 176 6.19 11.12 1.80
N LEU A 177 5.13 10.68 2.47
CA LEU A 177 4.37 11.41 3.50
C LEU A 177 3.69 12.71 3.02
N VAL A 178 3.51 12.90 1.69
CA VAL A 178 2.61 13.94 1.18
C VAL A 178 1.19 13.37 1.18
N GLY A 179 0.48 13.57 2.29
CA GLY A 179 -0.73 12.83 2.62
C GLY A 179 -1.87 12.98 1.61
N ASN A 180 -2.11 14.19 1.09
CA ASN A 180 -3.15 14.40 0.07
C ASN A 180 -2.89 13.59 -1.20
N LEU A 181 -1.65 13.55 -1.70
CA LEU A 181 -1.32 12.81 -2.92
C LEU A 181 -1.51 11.30 -2.72
N ALA A 182 -1.02 10.75 -1.61
CA ALA A 182 -1.20 9.34 -1.31
C ALA A 182 -2.69 8.96 -1.16
N ALA A 183 -3.48 9.82 -0.51
CA ALA A 183 -4.92 9.64 -0.38
C ALA A 183 -5.65 9.70 -1.73
N GLN A 184 -5.32 10.69 -2.58
CA GLN A 184 -5.87 10.79 -3.93
C GLN A 184 -5.58 9.53 -4.74
N ASN A 185 -4.33 9.06 -4.75
CA ASN A 185 -3.95 7.85 -5.48
C ASN A 185 -4.74 6.61 -4.98
N THR A 186 -4.95 6.50 -3.66
CA THR A 186 -5.71 5.41 -3.04
C THR A 186 -7.21 5.48 -3.35
N ILE A 187 -7.76 6.68 -3.54
CA ILE A 187 -9.16 6.88 -3.94
C ILE A 187 -9.32 6.66 -5.46
N ASP A 188 -8.38 7.15 -6.27
CA ASP A 188 -8.48 7.09 -7.72
C ASP A 188 -8.38 5.66 -8.27
N ILE A 189 -7.67 4.76 -7.57
CA ILE A 189 -7.67 3.33 -7.97
C ILE A 189 -9.04 2.69 -7.75
N VAL A 190 -9.88 3.16 -6.82
CA VAL A 190 -11.27 2.71 -6.67
C VAL A 190 -12.10 3.13 -7.89
N ARG A 191 -11.92 4.35 -8.38
CA ARG A 191 -12.53 4.80 -9.63
C ARG A 191 -12.06 3.95 -10.83
N ALA A 192 -10.75 3.67 -10.88
CA ALA A 192 -10.18 2.82 -11.92
C ALA A 192 -10.75 1.40 -11.90
N ALA A 193 -11.02 0.84 -10.73
CA ALA A 193 -11.69 -0.44 -10.55
C ALA A 193 -13.12 -0.42 -11.13
N GLY A 194 -13.87 0.65 -10.90
CA GLY A 194 -15.19 0.86 -11.50
C GLY A 194 -15.19 0.91 -13.05
N HIS A 195 -14.04 1.24 -13.65
CA HIS A 195 -13.86 1.26 -15.11
C HIS A 195 -13.27 -0.04 -15.68
N LEU A 196 -12.81 -0.96 -14.83
CA LEU A 196 -12.23 -2.24 -15.25
C LEU A 196 -13.34 -3.26 -15.50
N ALA A 197 -13.53 -3.65 -16.75
CA ALA A 197 -14.66 -4.50 -17.17
C ALA A 197 -14.78 -5.85 -16.43
N GLY A 198 -13.70 -6.37 -15.86
CA GLY A 198 -13.69 -7.62 -15.08
C GLY A 198 -13.82 -7.45 -13.58
N ALA A 199 -13.88 -6.22 -13.06
CA ALA A 199 -13.84 -5.95 -11.63
C ALA A 199 -15.23 -5.91 -10.99
N HIS A 200 -16.19 -5.23 -11.60
CA HIS A 200 -17.54 -5.03 -11.04
C HIS A 200 -17.55 -4.28 -9.69
N ALA A 201 -16.59 -3.38 -9.47
CA ALA A 201 -16.51 -2.57 -8.26
C ALA A 201 -17.75 -1.68 -8.10
N SER A 202 -18.27 -1.60 -6.88
CA SER A 202 -19.30 -0.62 -6.50
C SER A 202 -18.68 0.72 -6.11
N ALA A 203 -19.52 1.74 -5.99
CA ALA A 203 -19.08 3.03 -5.44
C ALA A 203 -18.83 3.01 -3.91
N ASN A 204 -19.24 1.96 -3.19
CA ASN A 204 -19.03 1.85 -1.75
C ASN A 204 -17.62 1.34 -1.45
N TYR A 205 -16.85 2.11 -0.69
CA TYR A 205 -15.50 1.71 -0.33
C TYR A 205 -15.13 2.04 1.10
N VAL A 206 -14.11 1.34 1.59
CA VAL A 206 -13.41 1.59 2.85
C VAL A 206 -11.94 1.76 2.53
N VAL A 207 -11.25 2.68 3.17
CA VAL A 207 -9.78 2.78 3.09
C VAL A 207 -9.18 2.11 4.32
N TRP A 208 -8.22 1.24 4.09
CA TRP A 208 -7.41 0.58 5.10
C TRP A 208 -5.93 0.81 4.82
N GLY A 209 -5.16 1.19 5.82
CA GLY A 209 -3.71 1.34 5.64
C GLY A 209 -2.99 1.32 6.98
N HIS A 210 -1.70 0.92 6.97
CA HIS A 210 -0.87 0.80 8.14
C HIS A 210 0.43 1.61 7.97
N SER A 211 0.93 2.23 9.04
CA SER A 211 2.15 3.05 9.01
C SER A 211 2.00 4.25 8.07
N GLU A 212 2.86 4.44 7.05
CA GLU A 212 2.63 5.42 5.97
C GLU A 212 1.22 5.29 5.39
N GLY A 213 0.75 4.05 5.13
CA GLY A 213 -0.62 3.80 4.69
C GLY A 213 -1.67 4.21 5.73
N GLY A 214 -1.33 4.20 7.01
CA GLY A 214 -2.17 4.74 8.08
C GLY A 214 -2.33 6.25 7.95
N GLN A 215 -1.26 7.00 7.63
CA GLN A 215 -1.36 8.42 7.30
C GLN A 215 -2.18 8.63 6.03
N THR A 216 -1.94 7.83 4.99
CA THR A 216 -2.75 7.86 3.76
C THR A 216 -4.24 7.69 4.07
N ALA A 217 -4.59 6.73 4.93
CA ALA A 217 -5.97 6.49 5.36
C ALA A 217 -6.56 7.70 6.12
N MET A 218 -5.77 8.34 7.00
CA MET A 218 -6.18 9.57 7.69
C MET A 218 -6.46 10.71 6.70
N PHE A 219 -5.61 10.89 5.68
CA PHE A 219 -5.86 11.89 4.65
C PHE A 219 -7.05 11.52 3.75
N ALA A 220 -7.26 10.23 3.45
CA ALA A 220 -8.47 9.77 2.75
C ALA A 220 -9.75 10.04 3.56
N LEU A 221 -9.71 9.90 4.89
CA LEU A 221 -10.80 10.32 5.79
C LEU A 221 -11.13 11.80 5.62
N HIS A 222 -10.08 12.64 5.55
CA HIS A 222 -10.22 14.09 5.52
C HIS A 222 -10.71 14.62 4.17
N ILE A 223 -10.09 14.16 3.06
CA ILE A 223 -10.41 14.68 1.72
C ILE A 223 -11.49 13.87 0.97
N GLY A 224 -11.64 12.59 1.27
CA GLY A 224 -12.44 11.64 0.48
C GLY A 224 -13.85 12.13 0.16
N PRO A 225 -14.64 12.60 1.13
CA PRO A 225 -16.01 13.07 0.88
C PRO A 225 -16.11 14.25 -0.11
N THR A 226 -15.09 15.09 -0.17
CA THR A 226 -15.07 16.27 -1.07
C THR A 226 -14.33 16.01 -2.36
N TYR A 227 -13.26 15.21 -2.34
CA TYR A 227 -12.47 14.86 -3.51
C TYR A 227 -13.19 13.86 -4.44
N ALA A 228 -13.95 12.94 -3.86
CA ALA A 228 -14.63 11.89 -4.60
C ALA A 228 -16.14 11.81 -4.25
N PRO A 229 -16.93 12.83 -4.58
CA PRO A 229 -18.37 12.84 -4.30
C PRO A 229 -19.14 11.79 -5.12
N ASP A 230 -18.52 11.22 -6.14
CA ASP A 230 -18.99 10.11 -6.96
C ASP A 230 -18.83 8.74 -6.28
N LEU A 231 -18.03 8.66 -5.21
CA LEU A 231 -17.81 7.46 -4.41
C LEU A 231 -18.36 7.63 -3.00
N HIS A 232 -18.62 6.52 -2.33
CA HIS A 232 -19.20 6.49 -0.99
C HIS A 232 -18.20 5.89 0.01
N LEU A 233 -17.37 6.72 0.64
CA LEU A 233 -16.47 6.31 1.71
C LEU A 233 -17.28 5.91 2.94
N LYS A 234 -17.30 4.62 3.27
CA LYS A 234 -18.10 4.04 4.36
C LYS A 234 -17.37 4.03 5.69
N GLY A 235 -16.06 4.01 5.67
CA GLY A 235 -15.23 3.98 6.87
C GLY A 235 -13.75 4.04 6.52
N VAL A 236 -12.94 4.32 7.52
CA VAL A 236 -11.49 4.35 7.41
C VAL A 236 -10.87 3.56 8.55
N VAL A 237 -9.91 2.68 8.24
CA VAL A 237 -9.09 1.99 9.23
C VAL A 237 -7.65 2.49 9.08
N ALA A 238 -7.13 3.15 10.11
CA ALA A 238 -5.78 3.67 10.16
C ALA A 238 -4.95 2.89 11.19
N GLY A 239 -4.09 2.00 10.70
CA GLY A 239 -3.15 1.24 11.53
C GLY A 239 -1.91 2.06 11.81
N ALA A 240 -1.58 2.28 13.10
CA ALA A 240 -0.39 3.01 13.53
C ALA A 240 -0.10 4.28 12.69
N PRO A 241 -1.08 5.18 12.48
CA PRO A 241 -0.89 6.34 11.62
C PRO A 241 0.15 7.29 12.22
N PRO A 242 1.21 7.67 11.46
CA PRO A 242 2.11 8.73 11.88
C PRO A 242 1.35 10.04 12.07
N SER A 243 1.41 10.60 13.26
CA SER A 243 0.90 11.93 13.62
C SER A 243 1.72 12.51 14.78
N GLN A 244 1.54 13.76 15.14
CA GLN A 244 2.42 14.42 16.10
C GLN A 244 3.86 14.42 15.58
N PHE A 245 4.07 14.91 14.36
CA PHE A 245 5.37 14.76 13.67
C PHE A 245 6.57 15.35 14.42
N ALA A 246 6.36 16.38 15.22
CA ALA A 246 7.43 16.90 16.09
C ALA A 246 7.86 15.85 17.13
N TYR A 247 6.89 15.12 17.69
CA TYR A 247 7.15 14.05 18.64
C TYR A 247 7.82 12.85 17.96
N ILE A 248 7.30 12.43 16.79
CA ILE A 248 7.90 11.35 16.00
C ILE A 248 9.32 11.69 15.58
N TYR A 249 9.58 12.93 15.14
CA TYR A 249 10.93 13.37 14.82
C TYR A 249 11.88 13.23 16.01
N ALA A 250 11.47 13.69 17.19
CA ALA A 250 12.27 13.57 18.41
C ALA A 250 12.54 12.10 18.79
N PHE A 251 11.58 11.22 18.59
CA PHE A 251 11.67 9.79 18.84
C PHE A 251 12.58 9.07 17.83
N LEU A 252 12.34 9.28 16.53
CA LEU A 252 13.04 8.56 15.47
C LEU A 252 14.51 8.99 15.30
N ARG A 253 14.86 10.23 15.61
CA ARG A 253 16.22 10.76 15.37
C ARG A 253 17.35 9.96 16.04
N THR A 254 17.03 9.20 17.10
CA THR A 254 17.99 8.35 17.82
C THR A 254 17.73 6.86 17.64
N SER A 255 16.72 6.49 16.85
CA SER A 255 16.31 5.11 16.57
C SER A 255 16.97 4.55 15.30
N PRO A 256 16.93 3.24 15.09
CA PRO A 256 17.33 2.63 13.81
C PRO A 256 16.40 2.99 12.64
N TYR A 257 15.28 3.66 12.89
CA TYR A 257 14.30 4.08 11.88
C TYR A 257 14.49 5.52 11.41
N ARG A 258 15.61 6.19 11.73
CA ARG A 258 15.88 7.59 11.33
C ARG A 258 15.96 7.79 9.81
N TYR A 259 16.13 6.73 9.04
CA TYR A 259 16.10 6.81 7.58
C TYR A 259 14.74 7.28 7.04
N TYR A 260 13.64 7.08 7.76
CA TYR A 260 12.34 7.67 7.42
C TYR A 260 12.39 9.19 7.38
N LEU A 261 13.16 9.83 8.28
CA LEU A 261 13.31 11.29 8.27
C LEU A 261 14.02 11.78 7.01
N PHE A 262 14.98 10.99 6.50
CA PHE A 262 15.68 11.29 5.26
C PHE A 262 14.76 11.12 4.05
N MET A 263 13.96 10.05 4.02
CA MET A 263 12.94 9.83 2.99
C MET A 263 11.88 10.93 3.02
N ALA A 264 11.39 11.33 4.19
CA ALA A 264 10.39 12.40 4.34
C ALA A 264 10.90 13.75 3.83
N ALA A 265 12.15 14.10 4.13
CA ALA A 265 12.75 15.32 3.61
C ALA A 265 12.76 15.32 2.08
N LYS A 266 13.17 14.21 1.44
CA LYS A 266 13.13 14.09 -0.02
C LYS A 266 11.70 14.00 -0.56
N GLY A 267 10.80 13.32 0.13
CA GLY A 267 9.40 13.18 -0.25
C GLY A 267 8.70 14.54 -0.36
N PHE A 268 8.86 15.40 0.64
CA PHE A 268 8.33 16.78 0.59
C PHE A 268 8.97 17.60 -0.54
N ASN A 269 10.28 17.45 -0.75
CA ASN A 269 10.95 18.12 -1.87
C ASN A 269 10.44 17.63 -3.24
N VAL A 270 10.07 16.35 -3.37
CA VAL A 270 9.47 15.79 -4.60
C VAL A 270 8.06 16.33 -4.80
N GLY A 271 7.21 16.28 -3.78
CA GLY A 271 5.81 16.71 -3.86
C GLY A 271 5.68 18.21 -4.08
N TYR A 272 6.34 19.01 -3.26
CA TYR A 272 6.16 20.47 -3.24
C TYR A 272 7.20 21.25 -4.04
N GLY A 273 8.24 20.58 -4.52
CA GLY A 273 9.33 21.20 -5.27
C GLY A 273 10.36 21.94 -4.40
N ASN A 274 11.52 22.23 -4.98
CA ASN A 274 12.65 22.81 -4.24
C ASN A 274 12.42 24.22 -3.71
N ASN A 275 11.50 24.97 -4.30
CA ASN A 275 11.18 26.32 -3.81
C ASN A 275 10.41 26.32 -2.49
N ALA A 276 9.53 25.33 -2.30
CA ALA A 276 8.74 25.14 -1.09
C ALA A 276 9.51 24.29 -0.05
N ALA A 277 10.21 23.24 -0.49
CA ALA A 277 10.97 22.33 0.35
C ALA A 277 12.47 22.29 -0.03
N PRO A 278 13.23 23.39 0.22
CA PRO A 278 14.65 23.46 -0.14
C PRO A 278 15.50 22.58 0.78
N LEU A 279 15.95 21.43 0.27
CA LEU A 279 16.69 20.42 1.03
C LEU A 279 17.98 20.98 1.67
N GLN A 280 18.65 21.91 1.01
CA GLN A 280 19.88 22.54 1.51
C GLN A 280 19.69 23.39 2.79
N GLU A 281 18.45 23.69 3.18
CA GLU A 281 18.17 24.38 4.43
C GLU A 281 18.16 23.41 5.62
N VAL A 282 17.81 22.14 5.40
CA VAL A 282 17.65 21.12 6.46
C VAL A 282 18.67 20.00 6.40
N LEU A 283 19.25 19.70 5.23
CA LEU A 283 20.25 18.65 5.06
C LEU A 283 21.67 19.21 4.95
N THR A 284 22.62 18.45 5.46
CA THR A 284 24.06 18.75 5.28
C THR A 284 24.51 18.42 3.86
N PRO A 285 25.68 18.94 3.38
CA PRO A 285 26.26 18.53 2.10
C PRO A 285 26.49 17.00 2.00
N LEU A 286 26.83 16.35 3.12
CA LEU A 286 26.98 14.89 3.18
C LEU A 286 25.64 14.19 2.89
N ALA A 287 24.57 14.57 3.56
CA ALA A 287 23.24 14.00 3.33
C ALA A 287 22.74 14.28 1.90
N MET A 288 22.98 15.50 1.40
CA MET A 288 22.67 15.85 -0.01
C MET A 288 23.38 14.92 -1.00
N SER A 289 24.64 14.56 -0.75
CA SER A 289 25.40 13.63 -1.62
C SER A 289 24.85 12.19 -1.60
N LYS A 290 24.00 11.85 -0.61
CA LYS A 290 23.39 10.52 -0.48
C LYS A 290 21.98 10.43 -1.09
N LEU A 291 21.37 11.52 -1.51
CA LEU A 291 20.02 11.50 -2.11
C LEU A 291 19.84 10.50 -3.27
N PRO A 292 20.85 10.23 -4.14
CA PRO A 292 20.71 9.24 -5.20
C PRO A 292 20.37 7.82 -4.71
N ILE A 293 20.70 7.45 -3.47
CA ILE A 293 20.36 6.12 -2.94
C ILE A 293 18.86 5.84 -2.93
N LEU A 294 18.02 6.89 -2.83
CA LEU A 294 16.56 6.79 -2.81
C LEU A 294 15.97 6.27 -4.13
N SER A 295 16.71 6.38 -5.24
CA SER A 295 16.34 5.80 -6.53
C SER A 295 17.02 4.45 -6.81
N MET A 296 17.95 4.01 -5.95
CA MET A 296 18.77 2.82 -6.18
C MET A 296 18.21 1.56 -5.50
N GLY A 297 17.39 1.71 -4.47
CA GLY A 297 16.84 0.59 -3.72
C GLY A 297 15.68 0.99 -2.82
N CYS A 298 15.07 -0.01 -2.22
CA CYS A 298 13.89 0.16 -1.36
C CYS A 298 14.30 0.50 0.10
N ALA A 299 13.34 0.57 1.00
CA ALA A 299 13.54 1.07 2.37
C ALA A 299 14.71 0.43 3.11
N ASP A 300 14.84 -0.91 3.05
CA ASP A 300 15.95 -1.63 3.72
C ASP A 300 17.31 -1.23 3.16
N TYR A 301 17.42 -1.03 1.85
CA TYR A 301 18.65 -0.55 1.22
C TYR A 301 18.97 0.86 1.69
N VAL A 302 18.00 1.75 1.73
CA VAL A 302 18.16 3.13 2.23
C VAL A 302 18.60 3.11 3.69
N ALA A 303 17.94 2.32 4.55
CA ALA A 303 18.29 2.13 5.95
C ALA A 303 19.73 1.67 6.11
N SER A 304 20.16 0.66 5.35
CA SER A 304 21.52 0.08 5.41
C SER A 304 22.63 1.10 5.18
N ILE A 305 22.31 2.20 4.51
CA ILE A 305 23.27 3.28 4.21
C ILE A 305 23.09 4.46 5.17
N VAL A 306 21.85 4.93 5.37
CA VAL A 306 21.56 6.11 6.19
C VAL A 306 21.93 5.86 7.66
N ASP A 307 21.70 4.65 8.17
CA ASP A 307 21.96 4.30 9.56
C ASP A 307 23.44 4.25 9.96
N ARG A 308 24.34 4.36 8.96
CA ARG A 308 25.79 4.52 9.20
C ARG A 308 26.19 5.94 9.63
N TYR A 309 25.27 6.90 9.47
CA TYR A 309 25.53 8.31 9.78
C TYR A 309 24.72 8.75 11.00
N SER A 310 25.33 9.55 11.85
CA SER A 310 24.60 10.19 12.93
C SER A 310 23.67 11.28 12.41
N LEU A 311 22.65 11.63 13.20
CA LEU A 311 21.75 12.71 12.84
C LEU A 311 22.52 14.03 12.60
N ALA A 312 23.52 14.35 13.43
CA ALA A 312 24.34 15.54 13.27
C ALA A 312 25.15 15.58 11.98
N GLN A 313 25.46 14.40 11.39
CA GLN A 313 26.11 14.32 10.09
C GLN A 313 25.12 14.52 8.94
N ALA A 314 23.81 14.25 9.15
CA ALA A 314 22.79 14.30 8.13
C ALA A 314 21.95 15.60 8.15
N VAL A 315 21.61 16.10 9.32
CA VAL A 315 20.73 17.25 9.52
C VAL A 315 21.52 18.51 9.80
N LYS A 316 21.30 19.54 8.99
CA LYS A 316 21.89 20.87 9.11
C LYS A 316 21.12 21.74 10.09
N SER A 317 19.80 21.73 9.97
CA SER A 317 18.88 22.50 10.82
C SER A 317 17.68 21.63 11.17
N ASN A 318 17.13 21.80 12.37
CA ASN A 318 15.88 21.16 12.71
C ASN A 318 14.77 21.68 11.75
N PRO A 319 14.08 20.81 10.99
CA PRO A 319 13.10 21.24 10.01
C PRO A 319 11.91 22.01 10.63
N PHE A 320 11.61 21.79 11.91
CA PHE A 320 10.58 22.54 12.63
C PHE A 320 10.97 24.00 12.93
N ASP A 321 12.26 24.33 12.90
CA ASP A 321 12.77 25.70 13.10
C ASP A 321 12.86 26.48 11.79
N VAL A 322 12.70 25.80 10.64
CA VAL A 322 12.71 26.41 9.30
C VAL A 322 11.27 26.68 8.86
N PRO A 323 10.82 27.95 8.71
CA PRO A 323 9.40 28.27 8.51
C PRO A 323 8.72 27.54 7.35
N LYS A 324 9.37 27.43 6.18
CA LYS A 324 8.84 26.71 5.02
C LYS A 324 8.61 25.23 5.33
N TRP A 325 9.61 24.58 5.94
CA TRP A 325 9.54 23.17 6.32
C TRP A 325 8.48 22.92 7.37
N ARG A 326 8.40 23.78 8.39
CA ARG A 326 7.38 23.67 9.43
C ARG A 326 5.98 23.75 8.83
N ALA A 327 5.73 24.67 7.89
CA ALA A 327 4.44 24.79 7.22
C ALA A 327 4.06 23.50 6.48
N LEU A 328 5.00 22.90 5.74
CA LEU A 328 4.76 21.62 5.02
C LEU A 328 4.56 20.46 5.98
N ILE A 329 5.36 20.37 7.04
CA ILE A 329 5.21 19.33 8.08
C ILE A 329 3.83 19.44 8.72
N THR A 330 3.41 20.65 9.11
CA THR A 330 2.08 20.91 9.69
C THR A 330 0.96 20.51 8.73
N ALA A 331 1.08 20.82 7.44
CA ALA A 331 0.06 20.47 6.43
C ALA A 331 -0.07 18.96 6.18
N ASN A 332 0.95 18.18 6.51
CA ASN A 332 0.98 16.73 6.32
C ASN A 332 0.83 15.92 7.61
N ASP A 333 0.60 16.59 8.73
CA ASP A 333 0.40 15.95 10.02
C ASP A 333 -1.08 15.91 10.38
N PRO A 334 -1.69 14.72 10.52
CA PRO A 334 -3.13 14.56 10.85
C PRO A 334 -3.56 15.26 12.15
N GLU A 335 -2.63 15.57 13.06
CA GLU A 335 -2.95 16.33 14.28
C GLU A 335 -3.50 17.73 13.98
N ASN A 336 -3.24 18.25 12.77
CA ASN A 336 -3.64 19.60 12.37
C ASN A 336 -4.96 19.63 11.56
N PHE A 337 -5.67 18.53 11.47
CA PHE A 337 -7.02 18.55 10.89
C PHE A 337 -7.92 19.46 11.72
N SER A 338 -8.64 20.36 11.04
CA SER A 338 -9.44 21.42 11.68
C SER A 338 -10.94 21.13 11.72
N ALA A 339 -11.37 20.01 11.13
CA ALA A 339 -12.78 19.63 11.06
C ALA A 339 -12.93 18.10 11.06
N ALA A 340 -14.02 17.62 11.62
CA ALA A 340 -14.42 16.21 11.53
C ALA A 340 -14.85 15.86 10.11
N SER A 341 -14.63 14.62 9.73
CA SER A 341 -15.23 13.97 8.56
C SER A 341 -16.57 13.32 8.97
N PRO A 342 -17.55 13.27 8.07
CA PRO A 342 -18.80 12.51 8.34
C PRO A 342 -18.57 10.98 8.35
N VAL A 343 -17.37 10.53 8.04
CA VAL A 343 -17.01 9.12 7.89
C VAL A 343 -16.45 8.56 9.19
N PRO A 344 -16.87 7.38 9.66
CA PRO A 344 -16.32 6.74 10.85
C PRO A 344 -14.85 6.32 10.67
N LEU A 345 -14.08 6.45 11.75
CA LEU A 345 -12.67 6.11 11.83
C LEU A 345 -12.42 5.00 12.86
N LEU A 346 -11.58 4.03 12.50
CA LEU A 346 -10.94 3.10 13.43
C LEU A 346 -9.42 3.29 13.39
N ILE A 347 -8.81 3.54 14.54
CA ILE A 347 -7.35 3.53 14.73
C ILE A 347 -6.96 2.22 15.40
N ILE A 348 -6.00 1.50 14.83
CA ILE A 348 -5.45 0.25 15.39
C ILE A 348 -3.95 0.44 15.64
N GLN A 349 -3.44 0.01 16.82
CA GLN A 349 -2.01 0.11 17.10
C GLN A 349 -1.52 -0.96 18.05
N GLY A 350 -0.25 -1.37 17.90
CA GLY A 350 0.46 -2.22 18.83
C GLY A 350 0.88 -1.45 20.09
N GLY A 351 0.66 -2.04 21.27
CA GLY A 351 1.03 -1.43 22.54
C GLY A 351 2.55 -1.32 22.79
N ALA A 352 3.35 -2.09 22.02
CA ALA A 352 4.81 -2.06 22.04
C ALA A 352 5.39 -1.58 20.69
N ASP A 353 4.69 -0.68 20.00
CA ASP A 353 5.10 -0.12 18.71
C ASP A 353 6.41 0.65 18.87
N GLU A 354 7.46 0.18 18.17
CA GLU A 354 8.82 0.68 18.22
C GLU A 354 9.14 1.73 17.14
N GLN A 355 8.17 1.99 16.25
CA GLN A 355 8.32 2.95 15.14
C GLN A 355 7.43 4.18 15.32
N ILE A 356 6.17 3.97 15.67
CA ILE A 356 5.19 5.03 15.94
C ILE A 356 4.81 4.98 17.42
N PRO A 357 5.24 5.96 18.24
CA PRO A 357 4.93 5.97 19.66
C PRO A 357 3.43 5.93 19.94
N VAL A 358 2.97 5.02 20.81
CA VAL A 358 1.55 4.84 21.15
C VAL A 358 0.88 6.13 21.61
N VAL A 359 1.65 7.01 22.28
CA VAL A 359 1.16 8.32 22.71
C VAL A 359 0.77 9.22 21.54
N SER A 360 1.39 9.09 20.36
CA SER A 360 1.06 9.93 19.20
C SER A 360 -0.37 9.67 18.72
N THR A 361 -0.80 8.41 18.63
CA THR A 361 -2.19 8.08 18.26
C THR A 361 -3.19 8.33 19.40
N GLN A 362 -2.74 8.33 20.66
CA GLN A 362 -3.58 8.76 21.78
C GLN A 362 -3.90 10.26 21.66
N LEU A 363 -2.90 11.10 21.43
CA LEU A 363 -3.08 12.54 21.24
C LEU A 363 -3.91 12.83 20.00
N LEU A 364 -3.66 12.12 18.89
CA LEU A 364 -4.47 12.22 17.67
C LEU A 364 -5.94 11.90 17.96
N ALA A 365 -6.24 10.78 18.63
CA ALA A 365 -7.61 10.41 18.98
C ALA A 365 -8.28 11.47 19.86
N GLN A 366 -7.58 12.01 20.87
CA GLN A 366 -8.09 13.09 21.72
C GLN A 366 -8.41 14.36 20.90
N HIS A 367 -7.52 14.73 19.97
CA HIS A 367 -7.76 15.87 19.08
C HIS A 367 -8.99 15.64 18.21
N LEU A 368 -9.09 14.48 17.55
CA LEU A 368 -10.24 14.15 16.69
C LEU A 368 -11.56 14.11 17.48
N CYS A 369 -11.56 13.58 18.69
CA CYS A 369 -12.71 13.63 19.58
C CYS A 369 -13.12 15.08 19.90
N SER A 370 -12.17 15.99 20.10
CA SER A 370 -12.47 17.41 20.34
C SER A 370 -13.13 18.10 19.15
N LEU A 371 -12.93 17.54 17.94
CA LEU A 371 -13.58 17.97 16.70
C LEU A 371 -14.93 17.27 16.47
N HIS A 372 -15.40 16.41 17.39
CA HIS A 372 -16.56 15.55 17.22
C HIS A 372 -16.45 14.53 16.07
N GLN A 373 -15.25 14.07 15.76
CA GLN A 373 -15.05 12.95 14.84
C GLN A 373 -15.54 11.66 15.47
N THR A 374 -16.43 10.93 14.78
CA THR A 374 -16.76 9.56 15.18
C THR A 374 -15.55 8.66 14.99
N ALA A 375 -14.91 8.31 16.10
CA ALA A 375 -13.66 7.56 16.08
C ALA A 375 -13.61 6.48 17.16
N GLN A 376 -12.92 5.39 16.86
CA GLN A 376 -12.56 4.32 17.80
C GLN A 376 -11.04 4.11 17.72
N ARG A 377 -10.42 3.77 18.84
CA ARG A 377 -9.01 3.41 18.94
C ARG A 377 -8.86 2.12 19.72
N TRP A 378 -8.18 1.13 19.08
CA TRP A 378 -7.91 -0.18 19.68
C TRP A 378 -6.40 -0.38 19.81
N ILE A 379 -5.93 -0.69 21.02
CA ILE A 379 -4.53 -0.95 21.33
C ILE A 379 -4.37 -2.42 21.69
N TYR A 380 -3.53 -3.09 20.94
CA TYR A 380 -3.22 -4.51 21.11
C TYR A 380 -1.96 -4.65 21.98
N PRO A 381 -2.09 -5.07 23.25
CA PRO A 381 -0.99 -5.03 24.20
C PRO A 381 0.18 -5.93 23.77
N GLY A 382 1.40 -5.43 23.93
CA GLY A 382 2.62 -6.17 23.61
C GLY A 382 2.91 -6.37 22.12
N GLN A 383 2.01 -5.94 21.22
CA GLN A 383 2.26 -6.04 19.79
C GLN A 383 3.20 -4.93 19.31
N SER A 384 4.15 -5.30 18.45
CA SER A 384 5.07 -4.37 17.77
C SER A 384 4.35 -3.60 16.64
N HIS A 385 5.07 -2.71 15.96
CA HIS A 385 4.55 -1.95 14.82
C HIS A 385 3.90 -2.85 13.76
N ALA A 386 4.62 -3.81 13.23
CA ALA A 386 4.08 -4.77 12.24
C ALA A 386 3.29 -5.91 12.88
N GLY A 387 3.61 -6.27 14.13
CA GLY A 387 3.01 -7.41 14.83
C GLY A 387 1.52 -7.24 15.11
N VAL A 388 1.01 -6.02 15.12
CA VAL A 388 -0.41 -5.73 15.39
C VAL A 388 -1.34 -6.18 14.25
N ILE A 389 -0.85 -6.29 13.03
CA ILE A 389 -1.68 -6.54 11.84
C ILE A 389 -2.43 -7.87 11.95
N ALA A 390 -1.71 -8.96 12.23
CA ALA A 390 -2.31 -10.30 12.28
C ALA A 390 -3.35 -10.46 13.40
N PRO A 391 -3.10 -10.11 14.67
CA PRO A 391 -4.10 -10.26 15.72
C PRO A 391 -5.30 -9.31 15.60
N SER A 392 -5.15 -8.16 14.92
CA SER A 392 -6.26 -7.22 14.71
C SER A 392 -7.16 -7.59 13.52
N MET A 393 -6.78 -8.57 12.71
CA MET A 393 -7.43 -8.90 11.45
C MET A 393 -8.94 -9.17 11.59
N ALA A 394 -9.30 -10.13 12.45
CA ALA A 394 -10.71 -10.54 12.60
C ALA A 394 -11.58 -9.38 13.11
N ASP A 395 -11.04 -8.59 14.03
CA ASP A 395 -11.71 -7.43 14.60
C ASP A 395 -11.90 -6.33 13.56
N MET A 396 -10.86 -6.06 12.74
CA MET A 396 -10.91 -5.10 11.64
C MET A 396 -11.91 -5.52 10.56
N VAL A 397 -11.92 -6.80 10.16
CA VAL A 397 -12.89 -7.34 9.19
C VAL A 397 -14.30 -7.21 9.70
N HIS A 398 -14.53 -7.46 11.00
CA HIS A 398 -15.83 -7.24 11.63
C HIS A 398 -16.24 -5.77 11.50
N TRP A 399 -15.38 -4.84 11.91
CA TRP A 399 -15.66 -3.41 11.85
C TRP A 399 -15.95 -2.95 10.41
N ILE A 400 -15.17 -3.37 9.41
CA ILE A 400 -15.39 -3.02 8.00
C ILE A 400 -16.74 -3.55 7.51
N ARG A 401 -17.11 -4.79 7.88
CA ARG A 401 -18.41 -5.39 7.53
C ARG A 401 -19.56 -4.52 8.01
N ASP A 402 -19.49 -4.03 9.23
CA ASP A 402 -20.51 -3.17 9.81
C ASP A 402 -20.60 -1.82 9.08
N ARG A 403 -19.48 -1.28 8.63
CA ARG A 403 -19.50 -0.05 7.80
C ARG A 403 -20.18 -0.30 6.45
N PHE A 404 -19.91 -1.41 5.78
CA PHE A 404 -20.59 -1.75 4.53
C PHE A 404 -22.09 -2.06 4.76
N ALA A 405 -22.45 -2.57 5.91
CA ALA A 405 -23.83 -2.80 6.32
C ALA A 405 -24.55 -1.53 6.82
N ASN A 406 -23.89 -0.36 6.81
CA ASN A 406 -24.37 0.91 7.36
C ASN A 406 -24.81 0.82 8.84
N GLN A 407 -24.16 -0.04 9.61
CA GLN A 407 -24.38 -0.08 11.06
C GLN A 407 -23.87 1.20 11.71
N PRO A 408 -24.47 1.65 12.83
CA PRO A 408 -24.00 2.84 13.53
C PRO A 408 -22.55 2.72 14.00
N ALA A 409 -21.88 3.87 14.12
CA ALA A 409 -20.57 4.02 14.77
C ALA A 409 -20.67 5.08 15.89
N PRO A 410 -19.91 4.99 16.99
CA PRO A 410 -18.94 3.92 17.28
C PRO A 410 -19.58 2.54 17.36
N ASP A 411 -18.84 1.52 16.90
CA ASP A 411 -19.27 0.14 16.95
C ASP A 411 -19.23 -0.38 18.40
N PRO A 412 -20.29 -0.99 18.94
CA PRO A 412 -20.28 -1.57 20.28
C PRO A 412 -19.44 -2.85 20.39
N TYR A 413 -18.88 -3.33 19.27
CA TYR A 413 -18.05 -4.53 19.24
C TYR A 413 -16.82 -4.40 20.14
N THR A 414 -16.56 -5.45 20.90
CA THR A 414 -15.35 -5.58 21.70
C THR A 414 -14.36 -6.47 20.95
N PRO A 415 -13.15 -5.97 20.62
CA PRO A 415 -12.15 -6.77 19.93
C PRO A 415 -11.81 -8.06 20.68
N THR A 416 -11.72 -9.17 19.93
CA THR A 416 -11.48 -10.51 20.48
C THR A 416 -10.22 -11.17 19.91
N GLY A 417 -9.52 -10.52 18.99
CA GLY A 417 -8.31 -11.05 18.35
C GLY A 417 -7.18 -11.38 19.31
N MET A 418 -7.17 -10.71 20.48
CA MET A 418 -6.34 -11.10 21.60
C MET A 418 -6.90 -10.58 22.94
N PRO A 419 -6.51 -11.22 24.08
CA PRO A 419 -6.91 -10.72 25.40
C PRO A 419 -6.32 -9.34 25.70
N GLY A 420 -7.11 -8.51 26.41
CA GLY A 420 -6.64 -7.26 26.97
C GLY A 420 -6.51 -6.10 25.97
N VAL A 421 -7.14 -6.18 24.80
CA VAL A 421 -7.22 -5.03 23.88
C VAL A 421 -7.90 -3.85 24.57
N GLU A 422 -7.19 -2.72 24.60
CA GLU A 422 -7.71 -1.48 25.15
C GLU A 422 -8.51 -0.73 24.09
N THR A 423 -9.71 -0.29 24.43
CA THR A 423 -10.59 0.42 23.52
C THR A 423 -10.97 1.79 24.04
N SER A 424 -11.04 2.77 23.13
CA SER A 424 -11.61 4.08 23.40
C SER A 424 -12.41 4.56 22.19
N SER A 425 -13.39 5.41 22.40
CA SER A 425 -14.25 5.93 21.33
C SER A 425 -14.81 7.31 21.66
N CYS A 426 -15.24 7.99 20.62
CA CYS A 426 -16.01 9.24 20.70
C CYS A 426 -16.99 9.41 19.54
#